data_c9910b6125083de79a1647dcbd2c09de
#
_entry.id   c9910b6125083de79a1647dcbd2c09de
#
_cell.length_a   1.000
_cell.length_b   1.000
_cell.length_c   1.000
_cell.angle_alpha   90.00
_cell.angle_beta   90.00
_cell.angle_gamma   90.00
#
_symmetry.space_group_name_H-M   'P 1'
#
loop_
_entity.id
_entity.type
_entity.pdbx_description
1 polymer ?
#
loop_
_entity_poly.entity_id
_entity_poly.type
_entity_poly.pdbx_seq_one_letter_code
_entity_poly.pdbx_strand_id
1 'polypeptide(L)'
;MHFESVAEKHVLSLLEFERSNKAYFESSIAPREAAFYSLDGVGYHISELLYLQQQKRAWGFVLVDEQRNNQIVARANIKNRAGDKAEIGYRVAEKDCGKGIASHCVSFLIEEAKSMGIRLLTAEVMDNNAASDKVLIKNGFSPTLCFRRKYRHQGAFHNSIYFELAL
;
A
#
# COMPACT_ATOMS: atom_id res chain seq x y z
N MET A 1 11.78 -8.79 11.47
CA MET A 1 10.58 -8.15 10.84
C MET A 1 9.61 -9.23 10.42
N HIS A 2 8.33 -9.06 10.67
CA HIS A 2 7.26 -9.96 10.23
C HIS A 2 6.02 -9.17 9.86
N PHE A 3 5.15 -9.76 9.01
CA PHE A 3 3.87 -9.17 8.68
C PHE A 3 2.81 -9.54 9.72
N GLU A 4 1.98 -8.57 10.06
CA GLU A 4 0.77 -8.74 10.85
C GLU A 4 -0.43 -8.21 10.08
N SER A 5 -1.58 -8.88 10.19
CA SER A 5 -2.85 -8.29 9.76
C SER A 5 -3.15 -7.04 10.58
N VAL A 6 -3.62 -6.00 9.92
CA VAL A 6 -4.03 -4.76 10.60
C VAL A 6 -5.15 -5.06 11.59
N ALA A 7 -5.02 -4.53 12.80
CA ALA A 7 -5.98 -4.68 13.89
C ALA A 7 -6.04 -3.40 14.73
N GLU A 8 -7.01 -3.27 15.61
CA GLU A 8 -7.20 -2.10 16.49
C GLU A 8 -5.96 -1.76 17.32
N LYS A 9 -5.18 -2.78 17.73
CA LYS A 9 -3.91 -2.59 18.47
C LYS A 9 -2.89 -1.72 17.71
N HIS A 10 -3.03 -1.59 16.39
CA HIS A 10 -2.10 -0.83 15.55
C HIS A 10 -2.44 0.66 15.41
N VAL A 11 -3.53 1.16 16.00
CA VAL A 11 -3.98 2.56 15.83
C VAL A 11 -2.86 3.56 16.13
N LEU A 12 -2.18 3.43 17.27
CA LEU A 12 -1.11 4.34 17.69
C LEU A 12 0.13 4.22 16.78
N SER A 13 0.63 3.01 16.59
CA SER A 13 1.83 2.78 15.77
C SER A 13 1.62 3.11 14.30
N LEU A 14 0.40 2.91 13.77
CA LEU A 14 0.05 3.29 12.42
C LEU A 14 -0.08 4.81 12.26
N LEU A 15 -0.64 5.50 13.26
CA LEU A 15 -0.69 6.97 13.26
C LEU A 15 0.73 7.56 13.28
N GLU A 16 1.63 7.01 14.10
CA GLU A 16 3.03 7.44 14.13
C GLU A 16 3.71 7.21 12.77
N PHE A 17 3.54 6.03 12.18
CA PHE A 17 4.07 5.69 10.86
C PHE A 17 3.59 6.69 9.77
N GLU A 18 2.29 6.97 9.72
CA GLU A 18 1.72 7.84 8.70
C GLU A 18 2.13 9.32 8.92
N ARG A 19 2.16 9.80 10.19
CA ARG A 19 2.60 11.17 10.51
C ARG A 19 4.08 11.39 10.21
N SER A 20 4.93 10.48 10.65
CA SER A 20 6.39 10.59 10.49
C SER A 20 6.83 10.54 9.02
N ASN A 21 6.03 9.94 8.15
CA ASN A 21 6.33 9.79 6.73
C ASN A 21 5.41 10.62 5.83
N LYS A 22 4.58 11.52 6.40
CA LYS A 22 3.56 12.27 5.65
C LYS A 22 4.14 12.97 4.43
N ALA A 23 5.14 13.81 4.62
CA ALA A 23 5.75 14.61 3.56
C ALA A 23 6.36 13.70 2.47
N TYR A 24 7.02 12.62 2.87
CA TYR A 24 7.60 11.65 1.94
C TYR A 24 6.52 10.94 1.12
N PHE A 25 5.45 10.46 1.74
CA PHE A 25 4.36 9.81 1.00
C PHE A 25 3.67 10.78 0.05
N GLU A 26 3.39 11.99 0.53
CA GLU A 26 2.74 13.04 -0.28
C GLU A 26 3.63 13.57 -1.42
N SER A 27 4.90 13.19 -1.52
CA SER A 27 5.73 13.49 -2.69
C SER A 27 5.39 12.64 -3.92
N SER A 28 4.81 11.45 -3.73
CA SER A 28 4.60 10.45 -4.79
C SER A 28 3.18 9.91 -4.88
N ILE A 29 2.29 10.32 -3.98
CA ILE A 29 0.88 9.89 -3.94
C ILE A 29 -0.01 11.06 -3.53
N ALA A 30 -1.28 10.98 -3.90
CA ALA A 30 -2.26 11.98 -3.48
C ALA A 30 -2.30 12.12 -1.95
N PRO A 31 -2.33 13.36 -1.43
CA PRO A 31 -2.40 13.61 0.00
C PRO A 31 -3.70 13.07 0.59
N ARG A 32 -3.63 12.64 1.83
CA ARG A 32 -4.83 12.31 2.63
C ARG A 32 -5.39 13.57 3.27
N GLU A 33 -6.66 13.53 3.58
CA GLU A 33 -7.30 14.61 4.36
C GLU A 33 -6.65 14.76 5.74
N ALA A 34 -6.61 15.98 6.25
CA ALA A 34 -5.98 16.29 7.54
C ALA A 34 -6.57 15.46 8.70
N ALA A 35 -7.87 15.19 8.68
CA ALA A 35 -8.58 14.40 9.69
C ALA A 35 -8.04 12.97 9.84
N PHE A 36 -7.50 12.39 8.76
CA PHE A 36 -6.89 11.06 8.80
C PHE A 36 -5.73 10.98 9.80
N TYR A 37 -4.95 12.06 9.96
CA TYR A 37 -3.77 12.10 10.82
C TYR A 37 -4.10 12.35 12.30
N SER A 38 -5.16 11.72 12.81
CA SER A 38 -5.62 11.73 14.19
C SER A 38 -5.87 10.29 14.68
N LEU A 39 -6.00 10.08 15.99
CA LEU A 39 -6.37 8.78 16.55
C LEU A 39 -7.72 8.31 15.98
N ASP A 40 -8.71 9.19 15.95
CA ASP A 40 -10.03 8.88 15.43
C ASP A 40 -9.97 8.57 13.93
N GLY A 41 -9.22 9.35 13.15
CA GLY A 41 -9.09 9.14 11.70
C GLY A 41 -8.42 7.82 11.35
N VAL A 42 -7.33 7.46 12.03
CA VAL A 42 -6.69 6.15 11.84
C VAL A 42 -7.54 5.02 12.40
N GLY A 43 -8.20 5.23 13.56
CA GLY A 43 -9.13 4.27 14.14
C GLY A 43 -10.30 3.96 13.19
N TYR A 44 -10.91 5.00 12.63
CA TYR A 44 -11.97 4.85 11.62
C TYR A 44 -11.48 4.07 10.38
N HIS A 45 -10.30 4.43 9.87
CA HIS A 45 -9.69 3.74 8.72
C HIS A 45 -9.45 2.24 9.01
N ILE A 46 -8.97 1.90 10.21
CA ILE A 46 -8.79 0.49 10.60
C ILE A 46 -10.14 -0.21 10.69
N SER A 47 -11.15 0.41 11.30
CA SER A 47 -12.49 -0.17 11.42
C SER A 47 -13.13 -0.42 10.06
N GLU A 48 -12.99 0.53 9.12
CA GLU A 48 -13.45 0.37 7.73
C GLU A 48 -12.74 -0.80 7.05
N LEU A 49 -11.41 -0.89 7.21
CA LEU A 49 -10.62 -1.97 6.63
C LEU A 49 -11.03 -3.34 7.18
N LEU A 50 -11.24 -3.46 8.49
CA LEU A 50 -11.71 -4.69 9.14
C LEU A 50 -13.11 -5.08 8.66
N TYR A 51 -14.01 -4.12 8.47
CA TYR A 51 -15.31 -4.36 7.86
C TYR A 51 -15.18 -4.89 6.42
N LEU A 52 -14.36 -4.26 5.59
CA LEU A 52 -14.11 -4.73 4.22
C LEU A 52 -13.45 -6.11 4.17
N GLN A 53 -12.61 -6.43 5.16
CA GLN A 53 -12.00 -7.75 5.30
C GLN A 53 -13.04 -8.82 5.61
N GLN A 54 -14.02 -8.56 6.49
CA GLN A 54 -15.14 -9.46 6.75
C GLN A 54 -15.96 -9.71 5.47
N GLN A 55 -16.11 -8.69 4.61
CA GLN A 55 -16.76 -8.80 3.31
C GLN A 55 -15.86 -9.43 2.23
N LYS A 56 -14.63 -9.84 2.56
CA LYS A 56 -13.62 -10.38 1.62
C LYS A 56 -13.30 -9.42 0.46
N ARG A 57 -13.36 -8.11 0.69
CA ARG A 57 -13.14 -7.05 -0.31
C ARG A 57 -11.81 -6.34 -0.20
N ALA A 58 -11.22 -6.31 1.00
CA ALA A 58 -9.90 -5.72 1.22
C ALA A 58 -9.22 -6.37 2.44
N TRP A 59 -7.89 -6.34 2.45
CA TRP A 59 -7.04 -6.78 3.57
C TRP A 59 -5.89 -5.81 3.74
N GLY A 60 -5.58 -5.50 4.98
CA GLY A 60 -4.45 -4.66 5.34
C GLY A 60 -3.45 -5.39 6.20
N PHE A 61 -2.18 -5.12 5.93
CA PHE A 61 -1.05 -5.69 6.64
C PHE A 61 -0.07 -4.59 7.01
N VAL A 62 0.64 -4.79 8.11
CA VAL A 62 1.78 -3.98 8.54
C VAL A 62 3.00 -4.86 8.66
N LEU A 63 4.15 -4.35 8.24
CA LEU A 63 5.44 -4.97 8.50
C LEU A 63 6.03 -4.36 9.75
N VAL A 64 6.24 -5.18 10.77
CA VAL A 64 6.68 -4.77 12.10
C VAL A 64 8.15 -5.14 12.30
N ASP A 65 8.93 -4.22 12.86
CA ASP A 65 10.31 -4.45 13.26
C ASP A 65 10.42 -4.62 14.77
N GLU A 66 10.56 -5.86 15.22
CA GLU A 66 10.68 -6.23 16.65
C GLU A 66 11.92 -5.59 17.29
N GLN A 67 13.01 -5.48 16.56
CA GLN A 67 14.26 -4.88 17.07
C GLN A 67 14.13 -3.38 17.29
N ARG A 68 13.10 -2.74 16.73
CA ARG A 68 12.75 -1.33 16.91
C ARG A 68 11.45 -1.16 17.68
N ASN A 69 11.28 -1.90 18.77
CA ASN A 69 10.13 -1.82 19.66
C ASN A 69 8.78 -1.98 18.91
N ASN A 70 8.71 -2.96 18.02
CA ASN A 70 7.53 -3.25 17.20
C ASN A 70 7.08 -2.05 16.31
N GLN A 71 8.04 -1.22 15.88
CA GLN A 71 7.75 -0.11 14.99
C GLN A 71 7.25 -0.62 13.63
N ILE A 72 6.20 -0.02 13.10
CA ILE A 72 5.75 -0.26 11.73
C ILE A 72 6.76 0.37 10.77
N VAL A 73 7.28 -0.43 9.83
CA VAL A 73 8.24 0.01 8.82
C VAL A 73 7.63 0.04 7.41
N ALA A 74 6.52 -0.67 7.21
CA ALA A 74 5.77 -0.66 5.96
C ALA A 74 4.29 -1.03 6.17
N ARG A 75 3.47 -0.62 5.22
CA ARG A 75 2.09 -1.08 5.03
C ARG A 75 1.97 -1.79 3.70
N ALA A 76 1.13 -2.82 3.66
CA ALA A 76 0.79 -3.56 2.45
C ALA A 76 -0.71 -3.86 2.44
N ASN A 77 -1.39 -3.70 1.30
CA ASN A 77 -2.83 -3.89 1.22
C ASN A 77 -3.20 -4.66 -0.05
N ILE A 78 -4.20 -5.52 0.07
CA ILE A 78 -5.01 -6.01 -1.05
C ILE A 78 -6.35 -5.28 -0.92
N LYS A 79 -6.84 -4.66 -1.98
CA LYS A 79 -8.06 -3.86 -1.98
C LYS A 79 -8.85 -4.02 -3.28
N ASN A 80 -10.08 -3.50 -3.29
CA ASN A 80 -10.92 -3.47 -4.48
C ASN A 80 -11.13 -4.86 -5.11
N ARG A 81 -11.20 -5.91 -4.28
CA ARG A 81 -11.43 -7.27 -4.81
C ARG A 81 -12.79 -7.36 -5.48
N ALA A 82 -12.78 -7.83 -6.72
CA ALA A 82 -13.97 -8.16 -7.51
C ALA A 82 -13.74 -9.53 -8.17
N GLY A 83 -14.41 -10.56 -7.66
CA GLY A 83 -14.20 -11.95 -8.09
C GLY A 83 -12.76 -12.42 -7.81
N ASP A 84 -12.04 -12.79 -8.86
CA ASP A 84 -10.66 -13.25 -8.83
C ASP A 84 -9.62 -12.15 -9.15
N LYS A 85 -10.06 -10.90 -9.22
CA LYS A 85 -9.19 -9.72 -9.43
C LYS A 85 -9.14 -8.87 -8.17
N ALA A 86 -7.94 -8.31 -7.85
CA ALA A 86 -7.76 -7.34 -6.79
C ALA A 86 -6.62 -6.36 -7.11
N GLU A 87 -6.60 -5.25 -6.41
CA GLU A 87 -5.55 -4.23 -6.50
C GLU A 87 -4.64 -4.33 -5.29
N ILE A 88 -3.33 -4.19 -5.49
CA ILE A 88 -2.37 -4.08 -4.38
C ILE A 88 -1.88 -2.63 -4.20
N GLY A 89 -1.48 -2.33 -2.97
CA GLY A 89 -0.80 -1.09 -2.63
C GLY A 89 0.15 -1.29 -1.47
N TYR A 90 1.20 -0.51 -1.42
CA TYR A 90 2.18 -0.55 -0.32
C TYR A 90 2.81 0.82 -0.08
N ARG A 91 3.34 1.01 1.13
CA ARG A 91 4.12 2.17 1.55
C ARG A 91 5.23 1.70 2.47
N VAL A 92 6.43 2.25 2.30
CA VAL A 92 7.60 1.96 3.15
C VAL A 92 8.04 3.27 3.80
N ALA A 93 8.42 3.23 5.07
CA ALA A 93 8.97 4.39 5.76
C ALA A 93 10.20 4.91 5.00
N GLU A 94 10.34 6.23 4.88
CA GLU A 94 11.42 6.88 4.14
C GLU A 94 12.80 6.35 4.53
N LYS A 95 13.08 6.28 5.84
CA LYS A 95 14.35 5.77 6.40
C LYS A 95 14.64 4.30 6.10
N ASP A 96 13.64 3.57 5.63
CA ASP A 96 13.71 2.14 5.31
C ASP A 96 13.64 1.86 3.81
N CYS A 97 13.59 2.89 2.98
CA CYS A 97 13.68 2.78 1.53
C CYS A 97 15.06 2.28 1.08
N GLY A 98 15.11 1.67 -0.11
CA GLY A 98 16.38 1.13 -0.67
C GLY A 98 16.85 -0.20 -0.06
N LYS A 99 16.17 -0.74 0.96
CA LYS A 99 16.53 -1.98 1.68
C LYS A 99 15.76 -3.22 1.18
N GLY A 100 15.08 -3.15 0.05
CA GLY A 100 14.31 -4.25 -0.50
C GLY A 100 12.92 -4.47 0.13
N ILE A 101 12.53 -3.68 1.13
CA ILE A 101 11.27 -3.84 1.87
C ILE A 101 10.05 -3.71 0.97
N ALA A 102 10.04 -2.78 0.01
CA ALA A 102 8.94 -2.65 -0.93
C ALA A 102 8.74 -3.92 -1.77
N SER A 103 9.84 -4.53 -2.26
CA SER A 103 9.77 -5.80 -2.99
C SER A 103 9.29 -6.94 -2.09
N HIS A 104 9.70 -6.97 -0.82
CA HIS A 104 9.21 -7.93 0.17
C HIS A 104 7.71 -7.77 0.43
N CYS A 105 7.19 -6.53 0.51
CA CYS A 105 5.75 -6.28 0.61
C CYS A 105 5.00 -6.82 -0.60
N VAL A 106 5.48 -6.58 -1.82
CA VAL A 106 4.83 -7.07 -3.04
C VAL A 106 4.86 -8.59 -3.11
N SER A 107 6.00 -9.24 -2.83
CA SER A 107 6.09 -10.70 -2.78
C SER A 107 5.13 -11.30 -1.76
N PHE A 108 5.03 -10.72 -0.57
CA PHE A 108 4.08 -11.14 0.46
C PHE A 108 2.62 -11.01 -0.02
N LEU A 109 2.25 -9.88 -0.63
CA LEU A 109 0.90 -9.66 -1.16
C LEU A 109 0.53 -10.65 -2.28
N ILE A 110 1.51 -11.06 -3.10
CA ILE A 110 1.32 -12.08 -4.14
C ILE A 110 0.94 -13.42 -3.50
N GLU A 111 1.66 -13.86 -2.47
CA GLU A 111 1.37 -15.14 -1.80
C GLU A 111 0.03 -15.10 -1.05
N GLU A 112 -0.29 -14.00 -0.37
CA GLU A 112 -1.59 -13.79 0.25
C GLU A 112 -2.73 -13.83 -0.78
N ALA A 113 -2.57 -13.15 -1.92
CA ALA A 113 -3.56 -13.15 -2.99
C ALA A 113 -3.81 -14.55 -3.56
N LYS A 114 -2.76 -15.34 -3.80
CA LYS A 114 -2.87 -16.74 -4.23
C LYS A 114 -3.67 -17.57 -3.22
N SER A 115 -3.37 -17.43 -1.92
CA SER A 115 -4.08 -18.15 -0.86
C SER A 115 -5.57 -17.81 -0.80
N MET A 116 -5.94 -16.61 -1.23
CA MET A 116 -7.32 -16.11 -1.31
C MET A 116 -8.03 -16.46 -2.62
N GLY A 117 -7.38 -17.19 -3.56
CA GLY A 117 -7.93 -17.53 -4.86
C GLY A 117 -8.04 -16.36 -5.84
N ILE A 118 -7.27 -15.30 -5.63
CA ILE A 118 -7.12 -14.19 -6.58
C ILE A 118 -6.21 -14.66 -7.71
N ARG A 119 -6.59 -14.40 -8.96
CA ARG A 119 -5.85 -14.80 -10.16
C ARG A 119 -5.22 -13.64 -10.91
N LEU A 120 -5.69 -12.42 -10.66
CA LEU A 120 -5.18 -11.22 -11.32
C LEU A 120 -4.95 -10.13 -10.27
N LEU A 121 -3.71 -9.72 -10.11
CA LEU A 121 -3.35 -8.55 -9.32
C LEU A 121 -3.12 -7.35 -10.22
N THR A 122 -3.58 -6.20 -9.75
CA THR A 122 -3.32 -4.90 -10.37
C THR A 122 -2.62 -3.97 -9.40
N ALA A 123 -1.88 -3.00 -9.91
CA ALA A 123 -1.35 -1.88 -9.15
C ALA A 123 -1.40 -0.62 -10.00
N GLU A 124 -1.59 0.52 -9.36
CA GLU A 124 -1.58 1.82 -10.04
C GLU A 124 -0.45 2.69 -9.48
N VAL A 125 0.33 3.29 -10.35
CA VAL A 125 1.48 4.13 -9.99
C VAL A 125 1.42 5.45 -10.76
N MET A 126 1.67 6.57 -10.06
CA MET A 126 1.87 7.87 -10.72
C MET A 126 3.23 7.92 -11.41
N ASP A 127 3.33 8.60 -12.55
CA ASP A 127 4.53 8.67 -13.40
C ASP A 127 5.74 9.33 -12.73
N ASN A 128 5.56 10.01 -11.62
CA ASN A 128 6.64 10.54 -10.79
C ASN A 128 7.20 9.53 -9.76
N ASN A 129 6.72 8.28 -9.73
CA ASN A 129 7.13 7.26 -8.77
C ASN A 129 7.87 6.08 -9.43
N ALA A 130 8.97 6.38 -10.12
CA ALA A 130 9.80 5.37 -10.80
C ALA A 130 10.36 4.28 -9.86
N ALA A 131 10.42 4.53 -8.55
CA ALA A 131 10.83 3.52 -7.58
C ALA A 131 9.78 2.39 -7.49
N SER A 132 8.49 2.74 -7.50
CA SER A 132 7.39 1.78 -7.47
C SER A 132 7.31 0.96 -8.76
N ASP A 133 7.55 1.59 -9.93
CA ASP A 133 7.62 0.89 -11.21
C ASP A 133 8.65 -0.23 -11.18
N LYS A 134 9.88 0.09 -10.73
CA LYS A 134 10.97 -0.90 -10.63
C LYS A 134 10.63 -2.05 -9.68
N VAL A 135 9.96 -1.77 -8.57
CA VAL A 135 9.54 -2.79 -7.60
C VAL A 135 8.50 -3.71 -8.23
N LEU A 136 7.49 -3.18 -8.91
CA LEU A 136 6.45 -3.97 -9.55
C LEU A 136 7.01 -4.84 -10.66
N ILE A 137 7.82 -4.27 -11.57
CA ILE A 137 8.47 -5.02 -12.66
C ILE A 137 9.35 -6.15 -12.11
N LYS A 138 10.15 -5.88 -11.07
CA LYS A 138 10.99 -6.90 -10.41
C LYS A 138 10.16 -8.06 -9.85
N ASN A 139 8.91 -7.82 -9.45
CA ASN A 139 8.00 -8.84 -8.92
C ASN A 139 7.07 -9.43 -9.99
N GLY A 140 7.37 -9.24 -11.28
CA GLY A 140 6.70 -9.88 -12.39
C GLY A 140 5.48 -9.11 -12.95
N PHE A 141 5.17 -7.94 -12.43
CA PHE A 141 4.12 -7.10 -13.00
C PHE A 141 4.55 -6.50 -14.33
N SER A 142 3.61 -6.39 -15.25
CA SER A 142 3.80 -5.73 -16.54
C SER A 142 2.91 -4.47 -16.64
N PRO A 143 3.41 -3.36 -17.19
CA PRO A 143 2.59 -2.18 -17.45
C PRO A 143 1.59 -2.49 -18.57
N THR A 144 0.31 -2.09 -18.38
CA THR A 144 -0.77 -2.39 -19.32
C THR A 144 -1.43 -1.14 -19.88
N LEU A 145 -1.76 -0.16 -19.05
CA LEU A 145 -2.48 1.05 -19.43
C LEU A 145 -1.80 2.30 -18.87
N CYS A 146 -1.87 3.39 -19.62
CA CYS A 146 -1.44 4.69 -19.16
C CYS A 146 -2.60 5.70 -19.32
N PHE A 147 -3.07 6.25 -18.21
CA PHE A 147 -4.07 7.32 -18.20
C PHE A 147 -3.37 8.67 -18.12
N ARG A 148 -3.46 9.44 -19.18
CA ARG A 148 -2.81 10.75 -19.25
C ARG A 148 -3.54 11.76 -18.35
N ARG A 149 -2.74 12.59 -17.63
CA ARG A 149 -3.22 13.71 -16.80
C ARG A 149 -4.30 13.31 -15.80
N LYS A 150 -4.23 12.07 -15.27
CA LYS A 150 -5.26 11.53 -14.36
C LYS A 150 -5.28 12.25 -13.01
N TYR A 151 -4.12 12.61 -12.49
CA TYR A 151 -3.98 13.24 -11.18
C TYR A 151 -3.40 14.64 -11.29
N ARG A 152 -3.91 15.57 -10.48
CA ARG A 152 -3.25 16.85 -10.22
C ARG A 152 -2.54 16.72 -8.88
N HIS A 153 -1.22 16.87 -8.90
CA HIS A 153 -0.37 16.72 -7.72
C HIS A 153 0.72 17.80 -7.71
N GLN A 154 0.90 18.51 -6.60
CA GLN A 154 1.88 19.60 -6.44
C GLN A 154 1.87 20.63 -7.59
N GLY A 155 0.66 20.98 -8.06
CA GLY A 155 0.48 21.96 -9.14
C GLY A 155 0.66 21.43 -10.56
N ALA A 156 1.17 20.21 -10.75
CA ALA A 156 1.34 19.56 -12.04
C ALA A 156 0.30 18.46 -12.29
N PHE A 157 0.06 18.14 -13.57
CA PHE A 157 -0.72 16.97 -13.94
C PHE A 157 0.20 15.77 -14.13
N HIS A 158 -0.16 14.66 -13.53
CA HIS A 158 0.55 13.38 -13.61
C HIS A 158 -0.27 12.33 -14.33
N ASN A 159 0.43 11.48 -15.09
CA ASN A 159 -0.15 10.28 -15.67
C ASN A 159 -0.23 9.20 -14.59
N SER A 160 -1.07 8.22 -14.84
CA SER A 160 -1.16 7.01 -14.03
C SER A 160 -0.85 5.81 -14.91
N ILE A 161 0.05 4.95 -14.45
CA ILE A 161 0.42 3.71 -15.10
C ILE A 161 -0.20 2.55 -14.33
N TYR A 162 -0.92 1.69 -15.04
CA TYR A 162 -1.49 0.47 -14.50
C TYR A 162 -0.58 -0.70 -14.80
N PHE A 163 -0.39 -1.53 -13.81
CA PHE A 163 0.38 -2.77 -13.87
C PHE A 163 -0.52 -3.95 -13.57
N GLU A 164 -0.25 -5.08 -14.21
CA GLU A 164 -0.98 -6.34 -13.98
C GLU A 164 -0.01 -7.50 -13.80
N LEU A 165 -0.43 -8.47 -12.98
CA LEU A 165 0.24 -9.75 -12.77
C LEU A 165 -0.83 -10.85 -12.70
N ALA A 166 -0.78 -11.81 -13.64
CA ALA A 166 -1.52 -13.06 -13.53
C ALA A 166 -0.81 -14.00 -12.54
N LEU A 167 -1.58 -14.62 -11.62
CA LEU A 167 -1.09 -15.49 -10.55
C LEU A 167 -1.26 -16.97 -10.89
#